data_16ed4add1c2bb92e28e785d02a3a3ca7
#
_entry.id   16ed4add1c2bb92e28e785d02a3a3ca7
#
_cell.length_a   1.000
_cell.length_b   1.000
_cell.length_c   1.000
_cell.angle_alpha   90.00
_cell.angle_beta   90.00
_cell.angle_gamma   90.00
#
_symmetry.space_group_name_H-M   'P 1'
#
loop_
_entity.id
_entity.type
_entity.pdbx_description
1 polymer ?
#
loop_
_entity_poly.entity_id
_entity_poly.type
_entity_poly.pdbx_seq_one_letter_code
_entity_poly.pdbx_strand_id
1 'polypeptide(L)'
;MYFKESTGFPKDFLWGSASAAYQVEGAWAEDGKKPSVWDKFVRIPGKTFKATTGDKAVDHYHMYKEDVRLMGEMGLKTYRFSIAWSRIYPDGNGQVNEAGLKFYEDLIDELIKNNIKPIITLYHWDLPQALEDQYHGWEDRRIVDDFVNYATTLFKRYGDRVKHWIILNEQNVFTGHGWMLAKHPPGKFKDMKTYYQVNHHAFMAHAKSVLALKELYPDALVGSSFAYGPAYAVSDKPEDQMACVDYEDLKSYYWMDVYAYGRYPRSAMKYLESLGVAPHFEEGDAEILKEAASKVDFMGVNYYKTCSIE
;
A
#
# COMPACT_ATOMS: atom_id res chain seq x y z
N MET A 1 -9.39 30.07 18.33
CA MET A 1 -7.97 30.04 18.78
C MET A 1 -7.15 30.66 17.66
N TYR A 2 -6.50 31.80 17.91
CA TYR A 2 -5.66 32.43 16.89
C TYR A 2 -4.23 31.97 17.11
N PHE A 3 -3.63 31.28 16.11
CA PHE A 3 -2.20 31.00 16.14
C PHE A 3 -1.45 32.32 15.93
N LYS A 4 -0.77 32.80 16.96
CA LYS A 4 -0.01 34.04 16.90
C LYS A 4 1.21 33.98 15.98
N GLU A 5 1.77 32.80 15.79
CA GLU A 5 2.89 32.56 14.90
C GLU A 5 2.75 31.15 14.29
N SER A 6 2.86 31.05 12.97
CA SER A 6 3.03 29.74 12.32
C SER A 6 4.52 29.39 12.36
N THR A 7 4.87 28.31 13.06
CA THR A 7 6.19 27.72 12.89
C THR A 7 6.30 27.08 11.52
N GLY A 8 7.32 27.46 10.75
CA GLY A 8 7.60 26.80 9.45
C GLY A 8 7.92 25.32 9.63
N PHE A 9 7.94 24.58 8.52
CA PHE A 9 8.43 23.20 8.54
C PHE A 9 9.90 23.13 8.95
N PRO A 10 10.37 22.02 9.54
CA PRO A 10 11.78 21.80 9.82
C PRO A 10 12.64 22.00 8.56
N LYS A 11 13.89 22.46 8.74
CA LYS A 11 14.79 22.71 7.58
C LYS A 11 15.13 21.46 6.78
N ASP A 12 15.05 20.30 7.42
CA ASP A 12 15.30 18.97 6.85
C ASP A 12 14.01 18.26 6.38
N PHE A 13 12.87 18.97 6.39
CA PHE A 13 11.61 18.43 5.88
C PHE A 13 11.73 18.04 4.40
N LEU A 14 11.31 16.83 4.08
CA LEU A 14 11.42 16.26 2.74
C LEU A 14 10.20 16.61 1.88
N TRP A 15 10.28 17.71 1.17
CA TRP A 15 9.31 18.05 0.12
C TRP A 15 9.50 17.17 -1.09
N GLY A 16 8.43 16.56 -1.59
CA GLY A 16 8.51 15.60 -2.68
C GLY A 16 7.21 15.37 -3.41
N SER A 17 7.23 14.40 -4.29
CA SER A 17 6.06 13.92 -5.02
C SER A 17 5.92 12.41 -4.92
N ALA A 18 4.77 11.88 -5.36
CA ALA A 18 4.49 10.46 -5.34
C ALA A 18 3.84 9.99 -6.65
N SER A 19 4.13 8.75 -7.02
CA SER A 19 3.46 8.04 -8.12
C SER A 19 3.24 6.57 -7.77
N ALA A 20 2.55 5.84 -8.64
CA ALA A 20 2.40 4.39 -8.56
C ALA A 20 2.76 3.75 -9.90
N ALA A 21 3.38 2.58 -9.87
CA ALA A 21 3.88 1.86 -11.04
C ALA A 21 2.84 1.77 -12.16
N TYR A 22 1.65 1.24 -11.85
CA TYR A 22 0.59 1.09 -12.85
C TYR A 22 0.12 2.41 -13.46
N GLN A 23 0.19 3.51 -12.71
CA GLN A 23 -0.29 4.82 -13.16
C GLN A 23 0.67 5.52 -14.13
N VAL A 24 1.99 5.24 -14.04
CA VAL A 24 3.00 6.01 -14.76
C VAL A 24 3.91 5.21 -15.67
N GLU A 25 4.21 3.94 -15.35
CA GLU A 25 5.28 3.21 -16.05
C GLU A 25 4.97 2.92 -17.51
N GLY A 26 3.79 2.41 -17.83
CA GLY A 26 3.56 1.78 -19.12
C GLY A 26 4.36 0.48 -19.26
N ALA A 27 4.86 0.15 -20.46
CA ALA A 27 5.68 -1.04 -20.74
C ALA A 27 5.10 -2.32 -20.11
N TRP A 28 3.78 -2.49 -20.20
CA TRP A 28 3.01 -3.47 -19.42
C TRP A 28 3.37 -4.93 -19.73
N ALA A 29 3.99 -5.20 -20.87
CA ALA A 29 4.39 -6.54 -21.33
C ALA A 29 5.84 -6.58 -21.84
N GLU A 30 6.68 -5.62 -21.39
CA GLU A 30 8.08 -5.52 -21.82
C GLU A 30 9.02 -6.12 -20.77
N ASP A 31 10.19 -6.55 -21.21
CA ASP A 31 11.29 -7.07 -20.38
C ASP A 31 10.84 -8.14 -19.37
N GLY A 32 9.96 -9.03 -19.81
CA GLY A 32 9.50 -10.16 -19.01
C GLY A 32 8.39 -9.86 -18.01
N LYS A 33 7.92 -8.61 -17.91
CA LYS A 33 6.75 -8.30 -17.08
C LYS A 33 5.52 -9.06 -17.57
N LYS A 34 4.76 -9.68 -16.67
CA LYS A 34 3.46 -10.29 -16.95
C LYS A 34 2.32 -9.42 -16.40
N PRO A 35 1.06 -9.70 -16.81
CA PRO A 35 -0.08 -8.91 -16.38
C PRO A 35 -0.27 -8.86 -14.86
N SER A 36 -0.63 -7.70 -14.36
CA SER A 36 -1.24 -7.52 -13.05
C SER A 36 -2.77 -7.64 -13.12
N VAL A 37 -3.42 -7.68 -11.97
CA VAL A 37 -4.89 -7.65 -11.89
C VAL A 37 -5.48 -6.38 -12.54
N TRP A 38 -4.76 -5.24 -12.53
CA TRP A 38 -5.17 -4.02 -13.24
C TRP A 38 -5.15 -4.20 -14.75
N ASP A 39 -4.12 -4.85 -15.30
CA ASP A 39 -4.01 -5.08 -16.74
C ASP A 39 -5.21 -5.89 -17.28
N LYS A 40 -5.72 -6.86 -16.52
CA LYS A 40 -6.95 -7.58 -16.87
C LYS A 40 -8.21 -6.76 -16.64
N PHE A 41 -8.30 -6.09 -15.48
CA PHE A 41 -9.51 -5.37 -15.07
C PHE A 41 -9.90 -4.26 -16.04
N VAL A 42 -8.94 -3.45 -16.50
CA VAL A 42 -9.21 -2.34 -17.43
C VAL A 42 -9.70 -2.78 -18.81
N ARG A 43 -9.46 -4.05 -19.17
CA ARG A 43 -9.92 -4.64 -20.42
C ARG A 43 -11.35 -5.16 -20.36
N ILE A 44 -11.98 -5.16 -19.18
CA ILE A 44 -13.39 -5.49 -19.02
C ILE A 44 -14.22 -4.28 -19.47
N PRO A 45 -15.17 -4.43 -20.40
CA PRO A 45 -15.99 -3.33 -20.88
C PRO A 45 -16.68 -2.55 -19.75
N GLY A 46 -16.56 -1.22 -19.77
CA GLY A 46 -17.20 -0.34 -18.80
C GLY A 46 -16.49 -0.17 -17.46
N LYS A 47 -15.33 -0.83 -17.24
CA LYS A 47 -14.58 -0.70 -15.98
C LYS A 47 -13.72 0.57 -15.91
N THR A 48 -13.33 1.14 -17.05
CA THR A 48 -12.58 2.39 -17.12
C THR A 48 -13.26 3.40 -18.04
N PHE A 49 -13.04 4.68 -17.80
CA PHE A 49 -13.57 5.73 -18.64
C PHE A 49 -12.98 5.63 -20.05
N LYS A 50 -13.86 5.57 -21.07
CA LYS A 50 -13.48 5.43 -22.48
C LYS A 50 -12.51 4.26 -22.77
N ALA A 51 -12.60 3.19 -21.99
CA ALA A 51 -11.71 2.01 -22.11
C ALA A 51 -10.21 2.37 -22.04
N THR A 52 -9.84 3.35 -21.21
CA THR A 52 -8.44 3.72 -20.99
C THR A 52 -7.69 2.60 -20.27
N THR A 53 -6.42 2.41 -20.62
CA THR A 53 -5.52 1.40 -20.06
C THR A 53 -4.23 2.03 -19.52
N GLY A 54 -3.49 1.30 -18.71
CA GLY A 54 -2.14 1.66 -18.27
C GLY A 54 -1.02 1.20 -19.20
N ASP A 55 -1.36 0.72 -20.41
CA ASP A 55 -0.39 0.04 -21.30
C ASP A 55 0.81 0.93 -21.66
N LYS A 56 0.56 2.22 -21.87
CA LYS A 56 1.58 3.24 -22.11
C LYS A 56 1.71 4.23 -20.96
N ALA A 57 0.59 4.61 -20.34
CA ALA A 57 0.52 5.65 -19.30
C ALA A 57 1.28 6.92 -19.73
N VAL A 58 2.25 7.39 -18.92
CA VAL A 58 3.17 8.47 -19.29
C VAL A 58 4.55 7.95 -19.71
N ASP A 59 4.66 6.65 -19.89
CA ASP A 59 5.86 5.96 -20.38
C ASP A 59 7.10 6.18 -19.47
N HIS A 60 6.87 6.28 -18.17
CA HIS A 60 7.95 6.50 -17.20
C HIS A 60 9.03 5.40 -17.27
N TYR A 61 8.65 4.18 -17.68
CA TYR A 61 9.60 3.07 -17.86
C TYR A 61 10.75 3.45 -18.80
N HIS A 62 10.47 4.14 -19.90
CA HIS A 62 11.48 4.60 -20.85
C HIS A 62 11.97 6.02 -20.55
N MET A 63 11.13 6.86 -19.94
CA MET A 63 11.38 8.28 -19.72
C MET A 63 11.95 8.63 -18.35
N TYR A 64 12.18 7.66 -17.45
CA TYR A 64 12.54 7.93 -16.06
C TYR A 64 13.73 8.85 -15.86
N LYS A 65 14.74 8.82 -16.75
CA LYS A 65 15.91 9.72 -16.66
C LYS A 65 15.52 11.18 -16.85
N GLU A 66 14.66 11.45 -17.84
CA GLU A 66 14.17 12.80 -18.10
C GLU A 66 13.19 13.25 -16.99
N ASP A 67 12.31 12.36 -16.56
CA ASP A 67 11.39 12.65 -15.47
C ASP A 67 12.14 12.99 -14.17
N VAL A 68 13.17 12.22 -13.82
CA VAL A 68 14.00 12.48 -12.62
C VAL A 68 14.80 13.78 -12.78
N ARG A 69 15.33 14.08 -13.98
CA ARG A 69 15.98 15.36 -14.25
C ARG A 69 15.02 16.53 -13.99
N LEU A 70 13.78 16.46 -14.48
CA LEU A 70 12.76 17.49 -14.26
C LEU A 70 12.38 17.60 -12.76
N MET A 71 12.26 16.48 -12.05
CA MET A 71 12.04 16.48 -10.58
C MET A 71 13.19 17.22 -9.86
N GLY A 72 14.43 17.02 -10.29
CA GLY A 72 15.60 17.73 -9.75
C GLY A 72 15.52 19.25 -10.01
N GLU A 73 15.15 19.66 -11.22
CA GLU A 73 14.95 21.07 -11.57
C GLU A 73 13.80 21.73 -10.76
N MET A 74 12.73 20.97 -10.46
CA MET A 74 11.65 21.42 -9.57
C MET A 74 12.11 21.56 -8.12
N GLY A 75 13.28 21.04 -7.76
CA GLY A 75 13.83 21.10 -6.41
C GLY A 75 13.25 20.08 -5.45
N LEU A 76 12.64 18.98 -5.93
CA LEU A 76 12.14 17.92 -5.10
C LEU A 76 13.26 17.28 -4.27
N LYS A 77 13.00 16.97 -3.02
CA LYS A 77 13.94 16.34 -2.08
C LYS A 77 13.72 14.84 -1.94
N THR A 78 12.53 14.39 -2.29
CA THR A 78 12.18 12.98 -2.26
C THR A 78 11.16 12.65 -3.35
N TYR A 79 11.21 11.41 -3.82
CA TYR A 79 10.23 10.84 -4.73
C TYR A 79 9.78 9.48 -4.21
N ARG A 80 8.47 9.36 -3.97
CA ARG A 80 7.82 8.10 -3.63
C ARG A 80 7.32 7.44 -4.91
N PHE A 81 7.71 6.20 -5.14
CA PHE A 81 7.22 5.37 -6.24
C PHE A 81 6.91 3.96 -5.76
N SER A 82 6.08 3.23 -6.48
CA SER A 82 5.86 1.82 -6.18
C SER A 82 6.62 0.92 -7.15
N ILE A 83 6.88 -0.31 -6.73
CA ILE A 83 7.47 -1.35 -7.56
C ILE A 83 6.36 -2.28 -8.03
N ALA A 84 6.24 -2.50 -9.34
CA ALA A 84 5.30 -3.45 -9.91
C ALA A 84 5.73 -4.89 -9.57
N TRP A 85 4.96 -5.57 -8.71
CA TRP A 85 5.29 -6.93 -8.29
C TRP A 85 5.43 -7.88 -9.48
N SER A 86 4.55 -7.81 -10.47
CA SER A 86 4.62 -8.65 -11.67
C SER A 86 5.80 -8.35 -12.60
N ARG A 87 6.53 -7.23 -12.38
CA ARG A 87 7.79 -6.94 -13.07
C ARG A 87 8.96 -7.66 -12.40
N ILE A 88 8.88 -7.91 -11.09
CA ILE A 88 9.92 -8.59 -10.31
C ILE A 88 9.70 -10.11 -10.33
N TYR A 89 8.47 -10.54 -10.09
CA TYR A 89 8.03 -11.93 -10.16
C TYR A 89 6.87 -12.02 -11.15
N PRO A 90 7.14 -12.34 -12.43
CA PRO A 90 6.10 -12.37 -13.46
C PRO A 90 4.93 -13.29 -13.13
N ASP A 91 5.19 -14.41 -12.45
CA ASP A 91 4.18 -15.36 -11.98
C ASP A 91 3.78 -15.14 -10.51
N GLY A 92 4.24 -14.03 -9.92
CA GLY A 92 3.97 -13.65 -8.54
C GLY A 92 4.93 -14.25 -7.51
N ASN A 93 5.51 -15.38 -7.83
CA ASN A 93 6.54 -16.10 -7.06
C ASN A 93 7.47 -16.86 -8.01
N GLY A 94 8.35 -17.72 -7.48
CA GLY A 94 9.25 -18.57 -8.25
C GLY A 94 10.47 -17.82 -8.79
N GLN A 95 10.61 -17.72 -10.12
CA GLN A 95 11.79 -17.13 -10.72
C GLN A 95 11.74 -15.60 -10.75
N VAL A 96 12.80 -14.96 -10.24
CA VAL A 96 13.00 -13.51 -10.30
C VAL A 96 13.29 -13.06 -11.74
N ASN A 97 12.72 -11.94 -12.14
CA ASN A 97 13.03 -11.25 -13.38
C ASN A 97 14.11 -10.19 -13.16
N GLU A 98 15.35 -10.50 -13.56
CA GLU A 98 16.49 -9.59 -13.39
C GLU A 98 16.36 -8.29 -14.18
N ALA A 99 15.68 -8.30 -15.34
CA ALA A 99 15.43 -7.08 -16.10
C ALA A 99 14.53 -6.10 -15.31
N GLY A 100 13.51 -6.64 -14.61
CA GLY A 100 12.66 -5.85 -13.72
C GLY A 100 13.43 -5.27 -12.53
N LEU A 101 14.28 -6.06 -11.88
CA LEU A 101 15.15 -5.56 -10.81
C LEU A 101 16.09 -4.47 -11.32
N LYS A 102 16.69 -4.66 -12.50
CA LYS A 102 17.62 -3.69 -13.09
C LYS A 102 16.97 -2.35 -13.39
N PHE A 103 15.73 -2.33 -13.87
CA PHE A 103 15.00 -1.08 -14.12
C PHE A 103 14.85 -0.25 -12.84
N TYR A 104 14.41 -0.84 -11.73
CA TYR A 104 14.29 -0.10 -10.47
C TYR A 104 15.63 0.27 -9.85
N GLU A 105 16.66 -0.56 -10.05
CA GLU A 105 18.02 -0.22 -9.66
C GLU A 105 18.48 1.08 -10.37
N ASP A 106 18.27 1.14 -11.68
CA ASP A 106 18.64 2.31 -12.49
C ASP A 106 17.82 3.56 -12.11
N LEU A 107 16.55 3.41 -11.81
CA LEU A 107 15.71 4.49 -11.30
C LEU A 107 16.20 5.02 -9.94
N ILE A 108 16.53 4.12 -9.01
CA ILE A 108 17.06 4.48 -7.69
C ILE A 108 18.39 5.24 -7.84
N ASP A 109 19.28 4.74 -8.68
CA ASP A 109 20.60 5.35 -8.91
C ASP A 109 20.46 6.74 -9.56
N GLU A 110 19.54 6.90 -10.52
CA GLU A 110 19.28 8.21 -11.15
C GLU A 110 18.67 9.22 -10.14
N LEU A 111 17.78 8.78 -9.25
CA LEU A 111 17.24 9.63 -8.17
C LEU A 111 18.36 10.10 -7.23
N ILE A 112 19.20 9.18 -6.77
CA ILE A 112 20.32 9.50 -5.85
C ILE A 112 21.31 10.47 -6.53
N LYS A 113 21.64 10.25 -7.78
CA LYS A 113 22.49 11.13 -8.58
C LYS A 113 21.96 12.57 -8.68
N ASN A 114 20.63 12.72 -8.72
CA ASN A 114 19.96 14.02 -8.72
C ASN A 114 19.63 14.56 -7.31
N ASN A 115 20.20 13.98 -6.24
CA ASN A 115 19.99 14.34 -4.84
C ASN A 115 18.54 14.22 -4.37
N ILE A 116 17.79 13.30 -4.97
CA ILE A 116 16.39 12.98 -4.61
C ILE A 116 16.39 11.68 -3.83
N LYS A 117 15.87 11.70 -2.60
CA LYS A 117 15.78 10.50 -1.76
C LYS A 117 14.66 9.60 -2.24
N PRO A 118 14.92 8.32 -2.57
CA PRO A 118 13.86 7.36 -2.93
C PRO A 118 13.07 6.93 -1.70
N ILE A 119 11.73 6.86 -1.85
CA ILE A 119 10.82 6.19 -0.94
C ILE A 119 10.10 5.10 -1.74
N ILE A 120 10.30 3.85 -1.37
CA ILE A 120 9.71 2.72 -2.09
C ILE A 120 8.40 2.28 -1.44
N THR A 121 7.35 2.17 -2.25
CA THR A 121 6.12 1.47 -1.90
C THR A 121 6.15 0.07 -2.52
N LEU A 122 6.06 -0.97 -1.69
CA LEU A 122 6.12 -2.35 -2.19
C LEU A 122 4.85 -2.75 -2.95
N TYR A 123 3.68 -2.35 -2.45
CA TYR A 123 2.41 -2.73 -3.04
C TYR A 123 1.49 -1.53 -3.23
N HIS A 124 1.15 -1.25 -4.50
CA HIS A 124 0.17 -0.23 -4.86
C HIS A 124 -0.90 -0.82 -5.79
N TRP A 125 -1.55 -1.89 -5.29
CA TRP A 125 -2.76 -2.54 -5.82
C TRP A 125 -2.58 -3.39 -7.09
N ASP A 126 -1.36 -3.61 -7.52
CA ASP A 126 -0.98 -4.27 -8.77
C ASP A 126 -0.53 -5.72 -8.58
N LEU A 127 -1.36 -6.51 -7.86
CA LEU A 127 -1.14 -7.94 -7.66
C LEU A 127 -0.87 -8.64 -9.00
N PRO A 128 0.15 -9.52 -9.09
CA PRO A 128 0.34 -10.37 -10.26
C PRO A 128 -0.93 -11.19 -10.55
N GLN A 129 -1.41 -11.12 -11.79
CA GLN A 129 -2.62 -11.84 -12.18
C GLN A 129 -2.51 -13.35 -11.99
N ALA A 130 -1.31 -13.90 -12.10
CA ALA A 130 -1.06 -15.32 -11.88
C ALA A 130 -1.45 -15.78 -10.47
N LEU A 131 -1.19 -14.96 -9.43
CA LEU A 131 -1.59 -15.30 -8.06
C LEU A 131 -3.11 -15.23 -7.86
N GLU A 132 -3.77 -14.30 -8.54
CA GLU A 132 -5.23 -14.24 -8.56
C GLU A 132 -5.84 -15.46 -9.26
N ASP A 133 -5.26 -15.88 -10.38
CA ASP A 133 -5.72 -17.03 -11.15
C ASP A 133 -5.43 -18.36 -10.43
N GLN A 134 -4.34 -18.47 -9.68
CA GLN A 134 -3.93 -19.72 -8.99
C GLN A 134 -4.72 -19.97 -7.70
N TYR A 135 -4.94 -18.95 -6.89
CA TYR A 135 -5.54 -19.12 -5.55
C TYR A 135 -6.33 -17.91 -5.05
N HIS A 136 -6.78 -17.04 -5.95
CA HIS A 136 -7.58 -15.85 -5.63
C HIS A 136 -6.82 -14.78 -4.80
N GLY A 137 -5.49 -14.74 -4.91
CA GLY A 137 -4.64 -13.70 -4.35
C GLY A 137 -4.85 -13.50 -2.85
N TRP A 138 -5.25 -12.29 -2.46
CA TRP A 138 -5.41 -11.92 -1.04
C TRP A 138 -6.50 -12.70 -0.27
N GLU A 139 -7.36 -13.50 -0.95
CA GLU A 139 -8.33 -14.35 -0.27
C GLU A 139 -7.68 -15.59 0.37
N ASP A 140 -6.51 -16.01 -0.10
CA ASP A 140 -5.79 -17.18 0.40
C ASP A 140 -4.59 -16.76 1.25
N ARG A 141 -4.35 -17.47 2.35
CA ARG A 141 -3.24 -17.20 3.28
C ARG A 141 -1.86 -17.29 2.62
N ARG A 142 -1.70 -18.09 1.57
CA ARG A 142 -0.44 -18.22 0.80
C ARG A 142 0.12 -16.90 0.31
N ILE A 143 -0.75 -15.92 0.05
CA ILE A 143 -0.34 -14.57 -0.39
C ILE A 143 0.62 -13.90 0.59
N VAL A 144 0.52 -14.22 1.88
CA VAL A 144 1.39 -13.62 2.92
C VAL A 144 2.84 -14.01 2.66
N ASP A 145 3.10 -15.29 2.42
CA ASP A 145 4.46 -15.79 2.22
C ASP A 145 5.01 -15.38 0.84
N ASP A 146 4.18 -15.39 -0.21
CA ASP A 146 4.56 -14.89 -1.53
C ASP A 146 4.92 -13.39 -1.47
N PHE A 147 4.13 -12.59 -0.74
CA PHE A 147 4.41 -11.16 -0.56
C PHE A 147 5.70 -10.92 0.23
N VAL A 148 5.93 -11.65 1.31
CA VAL A 148 7.15 -11.53 2.12
C VAL A 148 8.39 -11.95 1.31
N ASN A 149 8.29 -12.96 0.47
CA ASN A 149 9.36 -13.35 -0.45
C ASN A 149 9.68 -12.22 -1.44
N TYR A 150 8.66 -11.63 -2.05
CA TYR A 150 8.80 -10.47 -2.93
C TYR A 150 9.45 -9.28 -2.18
N ALA A 151 8.93 -8.92 -1.03
CA ALA A 151 9.46 -7.84 -0.20
C ALA A 151 10.93 -8.05 0.17
N THR A 152 11.28 -9.26 0.63
CA THR A 152 12.64 -9.64 1.03
C THR A 152 13.62 -9.56 -0.14
N THR A 153 13.19 -9.94 -1.34
CA THR A 153 14.00 -9.81 -2.56
C THR A 153 14.36 -8.34 -2.82
N LEU A 154 13.39 -7.43 -2.69
CA LEU A 154 13.63 -6.00 -2.86
C LEU A 154 14.49 -5.39 -1.74
N PHE A 155 14.27 -5.82 -0.50
CA PHE A 155 15.10 -5.39 0.63
C PHE A 155 16.56 -5.78 0.42
N LYS A 156 16.84 -7.01 0.03
CA LYS A 156 18.21 -7.48 -0.26
C LYS A 156 18.84 -6.75 -1.43
N ARG A 157 18.05 -6.38 -2.46
CA ARG A 157 18.57 -5.73 -3.67
C ARG A 157 18.85 -4.24 -3.48
N TYR A 158 18.01 -3.52 -2.69
CA TYR A 158 18.03 -2.05 -2.65
C TYR A 158 18.22 -1.47 -1.24
N GLY A 159 18.18 -2.27 -0.18
CA GLY A 159 18.20 -1.79 1.21
C GLY A 159 19.50 -1.10 1.62
N ASP A 160 20.60 -1.32 0.90
CA ASP A 160 21.85 -0.60 1.07
C ASP A 160 21.73 0.88 0.68
N ARG A 161 20.86 1.22 -0.28
CA ARG A 161 20.67 2.55 -0.87
C ARG A 161 19.37 3.23 -0.46
N VAL A 162 18.32 2.45 -0.17
CA VAL A 162 16.99 2.95 0.18
C VAL A 162 16.75 2.84 1.67
N LYS A 163 16.40 3.96 2.30
CA LYS A 163 16.16 4.04 3.74
C LYS A 163 14.68 4.09 4.12
N HIS A 164 13.78 4.43 3.19
CA HIS A 164 12.36 4.63 3.49
C HIS A 164 11.50 3.64 2.71
N TRP A 165 10.70 2.87 3.43
CA TRP A 165 9.89 1.79 2.86
C TRP A 165 8.43 1.90 3.30
N ILE A 166 7.52 1.85 2.35
CA ILE A 166 6.08 1.74 2.56
C ILE A 166 5.66 0.36 2.10
N ILE A 167 5.17 -0.46 3.02
CA ILE A 167 4.80 -1.85 2.69
C ILE A 167 3.54 -1.88 1.84
N LEU A 168 2.44 -1.29 2.33
CA LEU A 168 1.17 -1.26 1.64
C LEU A 168 0.68 0.18 1.44
N ASN A 169 0.17 0.49 0.25
CA ASN A 169 -0.56 1.72 0.01
C ASN A 169 -2.05 1.50 0.19
N GLU A 170 -2.64 2.23 1.13
CA GLU A 170 -4.10 2.33 1.35
C GLU A 170 -4.82 0.97 1.37
N GLN A 171 -4.44 0.13 2.34
CA GLN A 171 -5.08 -1.18 2.49
C GLN A 171 -6.60 -1.07 2.57
N ASN A 172 -7.13 -0.08 3.28
CA ASN A 172 -8.56 0.17 3.40
C ASN A 172 -9.24 0.46 2.06
N VAL A 173 -8.53 1.06 1.09
CA VAL A 173 -9.06 1.37 -0.23
C VAL A 173 -9.02 0.15 -1.15
N PHE A 174 -7.86 -0.50 -1.30
CA PHE A 174 -7.78 -1.61 -2.24
C PHE A 174 -8.66 -2.79 -1.81
N THR A 175 -8.76 -3.07 -0.51
CA THR A 175 -9.63 -4.14 -0.02
C THR A 175 -11.11 -3.77 -0.16
N GLY A 176 -11.50 -2.55 0.22
CA GLY A 176 -12.88 -2.08 0.11
C GLY A 176 -13.37 -2.01 -1.34
N HIS A 177 -12.57 -1.44 -2.23
CA HIS A 177 -12.95 -1.31 -3.64
C HIS A 177 -12.83 -2.62 -4.41
N GLY A 178 -11.92 -3.52 -4.00
CA GLY A 178 -11.70 -4.81 -4.67
C GLY A 178 -12.74 -5.86 -4.29
N TRP A 179 -13.13 -5.93 -3.02
CA TRP A 179 -13.97 -7.03 -2.50
C TRP A 179 -15.37 -6.62 -2.04
N MET A 180 -15.59 -5.35 -1.67
CA MET A 180 -16.93 -4.89 -1.26
C MET A 180 -17.66 -4.13 -2.37
N LEU A 181 -16.95 -3.30 -3.14
CA LEU A 181 -17.57 -2.41 -4.12
C LEU A 181 -17.36 -2.88 -5.56
N ALA A 182 -16.48 -3.83 -5.83
CA ALA A 182 -16.09 -4.32 -7.16
C ALA A 182 -15.68 -3.20 -8.15
N LYS A 183 -15.19 -2.06 -7.62
CA LYS A 183 -14.77 -0.88 -8.40
C LYS A 183 -13.32 -0.92 -8.83
N HIS A 184 -12.49 -1.66 -8.10
CA HIS A 184 -11.08 -1.93 -8.42
C HIS A 184 -10.88 -3.44 -8.61
N PRO A 185 -9.76 -3.88 -9.22
CA PRO A 185 -9.45 -5.30 -9.25
C PRO A 185 -9.30 -5.87 -7.82
N PRO A 186 -9.59 -7.15 -7.64
CA PRO A 186 -10.04 -8.12 -8.63
C PRO A 186 -11.49 -7.95 -9.09
N GLY A 187 -12.20 -6.95 -8.61
CA GLY A 187 -13.56 -6.62 -9.04
C GLY A 187 -14.63 -7.59 -8.53
N LYS A 188 -14.40 -8.15 -7.36
CA LYS A 188 -15.30 -9.10 -6.69
C LYS A 188 -16.28 -8.38 -5.79
N PHE A 189 -17.49 -8.91 -5.71
CA PHE A 189 -18.48 -8.50 -4.72
C PHE A 189 -18.63 -9.66 -3.74
N LYS A 190 -17.94 -9.57 -2.60
CA LYS A 190 -17.87 -10.63 -1.59
C LYS A 190 -18.64 -10.26 -0.32
N ASP A 191 -18.85 -11.26 0.51
CA ASP A 191 -19.39 -11.06 1.85
C ASP A 191 -18.37 -10.39 2.78
N MET A 192 -18.87 -9.88 3.90
CA MET A 192 -18.05 -9.20 4.91
C MET A 192 -16.99 -10.13 5.51
N LYS A 193 -17.28 -11.43 5.66
CA LYS A 193 -16.32 -12.38 6.22
C LYS A 193 -15.08 -12.51 5.34
N THR A 194 -15.25 -12.68 4.02
CA THR A 194 -14.15 -12.69 3.06
C THR A 194 -13.38 -11.36 3.08
N TYR A 195 -14.11 -10.23 3.13
CA TYR A 195 -13.48 -8.91 3.18
C TYR A 195 -12.57 -8.72 4.41
N TYR A 196 -13.04 -9.08 5.61
CA TYR A 196 -12.21 -8.95 6.81
C TYR A 196 -11.06 -9.96 6.85
N GLN A 197 -11.24 -11.15 6.25
CA GLN A 197 -10.15 -12.11 6.11
C GLN A 197 -9.06 -11.62 5.16
N VAL A 198 -9.42 -11.03 4.02
CA VAL A 198 -8.48 -10.35 3.09
C VAL A 198 -7.69 -9.27 3.81
N ASN A 199 -8.34 -8.45 4.63
CA ASN A 199 -7.65 -7.44 5.44
C ASN A 199 -6.67 -8.07 6.43
N HIS A 200 -7.03 -9.20 7.06
CA HIS A 200 -6.13 -9.89 7.98
C HIS A 200 -4.89 -10.42 7.27
N HIS A 201 -5.05 -11.03 6.10
CA HIS A 201 -3.91 -11.48 5.30
C HIS A 201 -2.98 -10.32 4.91
N ALA A 202 -3.55 -9.16 4.54
CA ALA A 202 -2.76 -7.98 4.22
C ALA A 202 -2.00 -7.43 5.45
N PHE A 203 -2.62 -7.44 6.65
CA PHE A 203 -1.93 -7.09 7.89
C PHE A 203 -0.78 -8.05 8.20
N MET A 204 -0.98 -9.34 7.99
CA MET A 204 0.08 -10.35 8.22
C MET A 204 1.23 -10.19 7.23
N ALA A 205 0.93 -9.90 5.95
CA ALA A 205 1.94 -9.59 4.94
C ALA A 205 2.75 -8.34 5.32
N HIS A 206 2.07 -7.27 5.77
CA HIS A 206 2.72 -6.09 6.31
C HIS A 206 3.63 -6.42 7.50
N ALA A 207 3.09 -7.08 8.51
CA ALA A 207 3.82 -7.38 9.75
C ALA A 207 5.07 -8.20 9.50
N LYS A 208 4.95 -9.31 8.79
CA LYS A 208 6.12 -10.16 8.44
C LYS A 208 7.15 -9.41 7.58
N SER A 209 6.71 -8.53 6.68
CA SER A 209 7.64 -7.72 5.86
C SER A 209 8.37 -6.66 6.69
N VAL A 210 7.71 -6.03 7.67
CA VAL A 210 8.37 -5.13 8.63
C VAL A 210 9.47 -5.86 9.39
N LEU A 211 9.17 -7.06 9.92
CA LEU A 211 10.14 -7.86 10.64
C LEU A 211 11.33 -8.25 9.76
N ALA A 212 11.08 -8.72 8.54
CA ALA A 212 12.12 -9.08 7.58
C ALA A 212 13.02 -7.89 7.19
N LEU A 213 12.44 -6.68 7.01
CA LEU A 213 13.23 -5.49 6.75
C LEU A 213 14.13 -5.14 7.94
N LYS A 214 13.56 -5.12 9.14
CA LYS A 214 14.31 -4.75 10.37
C LYS A 214 15.39 -5.76 10.74
N GLU A 215 15.23 -7.02 10.37
CA GLU A 215 16.28 -8.03 10.50
C GLU A 215 17.46 -7.74 9.57
N LEU A 216 17.19 -7.37 8.31
CA LEU A 216 18.21 -7.11 7.31
C LEU A 216 18.85 -5.71 7.46
N TYR A 217 18.03 -4.72 7.76
CA TYR A 217 18.41 -3.30 7.82
C TYR A 217 17.72 -2.62 9.03
N PRO A 218 18.26 -2.76 10.26
CA PRO A 218 17.65 -2.22 11.48
C PRO A 218 17.38 -0.72 11.43
N ASP A 219 18.23 0.04 10.72
CA ASP A 219 18.15 1.50 10.61
C ASP A 219 17.23 1.99 9.46
N ALA A 220 16.66 1.08 8.67
CA ALA A 220 15.70 1.45 7.64
C ALA A 220 14.39 1.89 8.29
N LEU A 221 13.76 2.93 7.74
CA LEU A 221 12.47 3.44 8.20
C LEU A 221 11.32 2.77 7.44
N VAL A 222 10.37 2.20 8.17
CA VAL A 222 9.29 1.40 7.59
C VAL A 222 7.92 1.76 8.15
N GLY A 223 6.93 1.76 7.27
CA GLY A 223 5.52 1.94 7.62
C GLY A 223 4.59 1.52 6.49
N SER A 224 3.34 1.91 6.59
CA SER A 224 2.36 1.81 5.50
C SER A 224 1.62 3.14 5.35
N SER A 225 1.05 3.38 4.18
CA SER A 225 0.20 4.56 3.99
C SER A 225 -1.28 4.17 4.04
N PHE A 226 -2.08 5.06 4.59
CA PHE A 226 -3.49 4.88 4.87
C PHE A 226 -4.30 6.04 4.27
N ALA A 227 -5.42 5.73 3.59
CA ALA A 227 -6.35 6.75 3.15
C ALA A 227 -7.23 7.17 4.33
N TYR A 228 -6.95 8.34 4.88
CA TYR A 228 -7.65 8.87 6.05
C TYR A 228 -8.54 10.05 5.69
N GLY A 229 -9.80 9.94 6.07
CA GLY A 229 -10.76 11.02 6.00
C GLY A 229 -11.43 11.17 7.36
N PRO A 230 -10.95 12.09 8.21
CA PRO A 230 -11.50 12.26 9.55
C PRO A 230 -13.00 12.54 9.51
N ALA A 231 -13.72 11.93 10.45
CA ALA A 231 -15.13 12.14 10.64
C ALA A 231 -15.38 13.17 11.75
N TYR A 232 -16.44 13.94 11.57
CA TYR A 232 -16.93 14.90 12.55
C TYR A 232 -18.41 14.67 12.77
N ALA A 233 -18.85 14.61 14.02
CA ALA A 233 -20.27 14.58 14.32
C ALA A 233 -20.96 15.86 13.82
N VAL A 234 -22.17 15.72 13.27
CA VAL A 234 -22.92 16.88 12.73
C VAL A 234 -23.43 17.79 13.84
N SER A 235 -23.53 17.31 15.07
CA SER A 235 -23.94 18.11 16.25
C SER A 235 -23.31 17.59 17.55
N ASP A 236 -23.52 18.35 18.65
CA ASP A 236 -23.09 17.96 19.99
C ASP A 236 -24.03 16.97 20.68
N LYS A 237 -25.06 16.45 19.98
CA LYS A 237 -25.95 15.42 20.54
C LYS A 237 -25.19 14.14 20.79
N PRO A 238 -25.46 13.44 21.91
CA PRO A 238 -24.77 12.19 22.24
C PRO A 238 -24.86 11.14 21.14
N GLU A 239 -25.99 11.08 20.42
CA GLU A 239 -26.24 10.12 19.34
C GLU A 239 -25.28 10.38 18.16
N ASP A 240 -25.13 11.63 17.73
CA ASP A 240 -24.23 12.01 16.62
C ASP A 240 -22.76 11.78 17.02
N GLN A 241 -22.39 12.08 18.27
CA GLN A 241 -21.05 11.83 18.78
C GLN A 241 -20.73 10.33 18.80
N MET A 242 -21.66 9.48 19.26
CA MET A 242 -21.49 8.04 19.27
C MET A 242 -21.44 7.45 17.87
N ALA A 243 -22.30 7.91 16.94
CA ALA A 243 -22.26 7.49 15.55
C ALA A 243 -20.89 7.81 14.90
N CYS A 244 -20.32 8.97 15.22
CA CYS A 244 -19.00 9.35 14.76
C CYS A 244 -17.89 8.42 15.31
N VAL A 245 -17.94 8.06 16.60
CA VAL A 245 -17.02 7.12 17.23
C VAL A 245 -17.11 5.73 16.56
N ASP A 246 -18.33 5.21 16.42
CA ASP A 246 -18.55 3.89 15.78
C ASP A 246 -18.07 3.87 14.33
N TYR A 247 -18.28 4.99 13.60
CA TYR A 247 -17.79 5.13 12.25
C TYR A 247 -16.24 5.09 12.21
N GLU A 248 -15.57 5.87 13.06
CA GLU A 248 -14.10 5.91 13.10
C GLU A 248 -13.50 4.56 13.51
N ASP A 249 -14.10 3.85 14.46
CA ASP A 249 -13.66 2.52 14.88
C ASP A 249 -13.63 1.51 13.71
N LEU A 250 -14.62 1.58 12.80
CA LEU A 250 -14.74 0.65 11.67
C LEU A 250 -14.11 1.14 10.37
N LYS A 251 -13.90 2.47 10.21
CA LYS A 251 -13.41 3.06 8.95
C LYS A 251 -11.99 3.59 9.03
N SER A 252 -11.48 3.82 10.23
CA SER A 252 -10.15 4.36 10.43
C SER A 252 -9.34 3.51 11.41
N TYR A 253 -9.78 3.40 12.65
CA TYR A 253 -9.01 2.74 13.70
C TYR A 253 -8.86 1.24 13.51
N TYR A 254 -9.80 0.56 12.80
CA TYR A 254 -9.65 -0.85 12.43
C TYR A 254 -8.30 -1.13 11.74
N TRP A 255 -7.81 -0.22 10.90
CA TRP A 255 -6.50 -0.36 10.24
C TRP A 255 -5.38 0.31 11.04
N MET A 256 -5.61 1.53 11.52
CA MET A 256 -4.58 2.33 12.18
C MET A 256 -4.08 1.66 13.46
N ASP A 257 -4.96 1.07 14.26
CA ASP A 257 -4.58 0.40 15.49
C ASP A 257 -3.76 -0.87 15.23
N VAL A 258 -4.05 -1.60 14.16
CA VAL A 258 -3.25 -2.78 13.80
C VAL A 258 -1.85 -2.36 13.37
N TYR A 259 -1.72 -1.29 12.57
CA TYR A 259 -0.40 -0.78 12.19
C TYR A 259 0.39 -0.19 13.36
N ALA A 260 -0.28 0.59 14.24
CA ALA A 260 0.38 1.33 15.30
C ALA A 260 0.61 0.50 16.58
N TYR A 261 -0.31 -0.41 16.89
CA TYR A 261 -0.32 -1.13 18.18
C TYR A 261 -0.30 -2.66 18.03
N GLY A 262 -0.39 -3.18 16.79
CA GLY A 262 -0.45 -4.62 16.52
C GLY A 262 -1.69 -5.31 17.08
N ARG A 263 -2.79 -4.58 17.22
CA ARG A 263 -4.05 -5.11 17.76
C ARG A 263 -5.24 -4.45 17.08
N TYR A 264 -6.31 -5.20 16.94
CA TYR A 264 -7.57 -4.66 16.46
C TYR A 264 -8.29 -3.87 17.56
N PRO A 265 -9.05 -2.80 17.22
CA PRO A 265 -9.92 -2.11 18.16
C PRO A 265 -10.94 -3.08 18.78
N ARG A 266 -11.08 -3.05 20.10
CA ARG A 266 -11.93 -4.00 20.81
C ARG A 266 -13.41 -3.87 20.44
N SER A 267 -13.90 -2.64 20.26
CA SER A 267 -15.25 -2.33 19.81
C SER A 267 -15.55 -2.92 18.44
N ALA A 268 -14.67 -2.65 17.46
CA ALA A 268 -14.78 -3.19 16.12
C ALA A 268 -14.82 -4.73 16.14
N MET A 269 -13.87 -5.38 16.84
CA MET A 269 -13.83 -6.85 16.89
C MET A 269 -15.07 -7.45 17.50
N LYS A 270 -15.58 -6.92 18.62
CA LYS A 270 -16.84 -7.39 19.23
C LYS A 270 -18.03 -7.26 18.28
N TYR A 271 -18.08 -6.16 17.52
CA TYR A 271 -19.11 -5.98 16.50
C TYR A 271 -19.00 -7.03 15.39
N LEU A 272 -17.81 -7.26 14.85
CA LEU A 272 -17.59 -8.27 13.80
C LEU A 272 -17.87 -9.70 14.30
N GLU A 273 -17.51 -10.02 15.54
CA GLU A 273 -17.83 -11.29 16.20
C GLU A 273 -19.34 -11.48 16.33
N SER A 274 -20.08 -10.43 16.74
CA SER A 274 -21.53 -10.50 16.85
C SER A 274 -22.25 -10.76 15.52
N LEU A 275 -21.62 -10.34 14.41
CA LEU A 275 -22.11 -10.62 13.05
C LEU A 275 -21.58 -11.95 12.47
N GLY A 276 -20.66 -12.64 13.15
CA GLY A 276 -20.04 -13.87 12.66
C GLY A 276 -19.08 -13.65 11.47
N VAL A 277 -18.53 -12.42 11.33
CA VAL A 277 -17.68 -12.03 10.20
C VAL A 277 -16.26 -11.62 10.61
N ALA A 278 -15.89 -11.80 11.87
CA ALA A 278 -14.54 -11.55 12.35
C ALA A 278 -13.52 -12.43 11.59
N PRO A 279 -12.32 -11.92 11.30
CA PRO A 279 -11.29 -12.69 10.62
C PRO A 279 -10.82 -13.86 11.47
N HIS A 280 -10.42 -14.94 10.82
CA HIS A 280 -9.78 -16.07 11.47
C HIS A 280 -8.29 -15.77 11.67
N PHE A 281 -7.80 -16.03 12.88
CA PHE A 281 -6.40 -15.95 13.26
C PHE A 281 -5.78 -17.34 13.27
N GLU A 282 -4.60 -17.48 12.71
CA GLU A 282 -3.76 -18.63 12.93
C GLU A 282 -2.93 -18.45 14.22
N GLU A 283 -2.39 -19.55 14.73
CA GLU A 283 -1.51 -19.53 15.92
C GLU A 283 -0.29 -18.62 15.67
N GLY A 284 -0.02 -17.70 16.59
CA GLY A 284 1.09 -16.75 16.52
C GLY A 284 0.78 -15.44 15.76
N ASP A 285 -0.37 -15.29 15.09
CA ASP A 285 -0.68 -14.07 14.35
C ASP A 285 -0.69 -12.82 15.23
N ALA A 286 -1.28 -12.91 16.42
CA ALA A 286 -1.37 -11.78 17.34
C ALA A 286 0.00 -11.33 17.84
N GLU A 287 0.89 -12.25 18.12
CA GLU A 287 2.26 -12.00 18.54
C GLU A 287 3.08 -11.34 17.42
N ILE A 288 2.96 -11.83 16.19
CA ILE A 288 3.62 -11.28 15.00
C ILE A 288 3.15 -9.83 14.75
N LEU A 289 1.83 -9.57 14.81
CA LEU A 289 1.29 -8.22 14.65
C LEU A 289 1.85 -7.28 15.71
N LYS A 290 1.85 -7.69 16.97
CA LYS A 290 2.35 -6.89 18.10
C LYS A 290 3.85 -6.62 17.99
N GLU A 291 4.65 -7.63 17.62
CA GLU A 291 6.09 -7.46 17.43
C GLU A 291 6.38 -6.48 16.29
N ALA A 292 5.72 -6.65 15.14
CA ALA A 292 5.91 -5.78 13.99
C ALA A 292 5.53 -4.33 14.29
N ALA A 293 4.41 -4.09 14.97
CA ALA A 293 3.97 -2.74 15.34
C ALA A 293 5.00 -2.01 16.21
N SER A 294 5.73 -2.74 17.08
CA SER A 294 6.81 -2.14 17.88
C SER A 294 8.02 -1.68 17.07
N LYS A 295 8.09 -2.07 15.78
CA LYS A 295 9.20 -1.77 14.86
C LYS A 295 8.80 -0.85 13.71
N VAL A 296 7.52 -0.47 13.61
CA VAL A 296 7.04 0.53 12.65
C VAL A 296 7.54 1.91 13.06
N ASP A 297 8.10 2.66 12.13
CA ASP A 297 8.69 3.97 12.38
C ASP A 297 7.74 5.14 12.08
N PHE A 298 6.84 4.96 11.11
CA PHE A 298 5.92 6.01 10.68
C PHE A 298 4.62 5.43 10.11
N MET A 299 3.61 6.28 10.05
CA MET A 299 2.38 6.04 9.30
C MET A 299 2.22 7.14 8.25
N GLY A 300 2.09 6.74 6.99
CA GLY A 300 1.77 7.65 5.90
C GLY A 300 0.26 7.94 5.87
N VAL A 301 -0.10 9.18 5.63
CA VAL A 301 -1.51 9.59 5.50
C VAL A 301 -1.75 10.19 4.13
N ASN A 302 -2.68 9.59 3.38
CA ASN A 302 -3.22 10.16 2.16
C ASN A 302 -4.56 10.80 2.51
N TYR A 303 -4.62 12.13 2.47
CA TYR A 303 -5.79 12.90 2.87
C TYR A 303 -6.42 13.61 1.68
N TYR A 304 -7.72 13.43 1.50
CA TYR A 304 -8.47 14.07 0.40
C TYR A 304 -9.72 14.81 0.87
N LYS A 305 -10.37 14.33 1.93
CA LYS A 305 -11.66 14.86 2.39
C LYS A 305 -11.93 14.55 3.85
N THR A 306 -12.86 15.30 4.44
CA THR A 306 -13.52 14.97 5.71
C THR A 306 -14.92 14.42 5.47
N CYS A 307 -15.51 13.80 6.48
CA CYS A 307 -16.89 13.34 6.51
C CYS A 307 -17.62 13.97 7.68
N SER A 308 -18.93 14.19 7.53
CA SER A 308 -19.83 14.52 8.66
C SER A 308 -20.75 13.32 8.88
N ILE A 309 -20.94 12.93 10.14
CA ILE A 309 -21.69 11.74 10.55
C ILE A 309 -22.82 12.16 11.48
N GLU A 310 -24.03 11.65 11.20
CA GLU A 310 -25.23 11.80 12.03
C GLU A 310 -25.82 10.43 12.45
#